data_70b0dbf7529f1b030502f50bb674f990
#
_entry.id   70b0dbf7529f1b030502f50bb674f990
#
_cell.length_a   1.000
_cell.length_b   1.000
_cell.length_c   1.000
_cell.angle_alpha   90.00
_cell.angle_beta   90.00
_cell.angle_gamma   90.00
#
_symmetry.space_group_name_H-M   'P 1'
#
loop_
_entity.id
_entity.type
_entity.pdbx_description
1 polymer ?
#
loop_
_entity_poly.entity_id
_entity_poly.type
_entity_poly.pdbx_seq_one_letter_code
_entity_poly.pdbx_strand_id
1 'polypeptide(L)'
;MEKLFEGEYRVMEVRWDSGPVSSTQLVSLCGERLDWNKSTTYTVLRRLKNKGLVRHQNTVVTPLVTREEVIRAQGEELVRRAGGLPLFMTAFLSGRKLTAQEAEELKELIDEKMGEG
;
A
#
# COMPACT_ATOMS: atom_id res chain seq x y z
N MET A 1 7.63 -1.98 -9.79
CA MET A 1 6.23 -2.34 -9.49
C MET A 1 5.30 -1.46 -10.30
N GLU A 2 4.32 -2.06 -10.95
CA GLU A 2 3.31 -1.30 -11.66
C GLU A 2 2.50 -0.45 -10.69
N LYS A 3 2.01 0.69 -11.19
CA LYS A 3 1.22 1.61 -10.39
C LYS A 3 -0.10 0.94 -9.95
N LEU A 4 -0.41 1.05 -8.66
CA LEU A 4 -1.71 0.66 -8.15
C LEU A 4 -2.67 1.85 -8.21
N PHE A 5 -3.85 1.61 -8.74
CA PHE A 5 -4.94 2.58 -8.66
C PHE A 5 -5.63 2.44 -7.30
N GLU A 6 -6.40 3.45 -6.93
CA GLU A 6 -7.04 3.50 -5.62
C GLU A 6 -7.86 2.25 -5.29
N GLY A 7 -8.70 1.81 -6.23
CA GLY A 7 -9.53 0.61 -6.00
C GLY A 7 -8.70 -0.64 -5.80
N GLU A 8 -7.61 -0.75 -6.53
CA GLU A 8 -6.68 -1.88 -6.40
C GLU A 8 -6.02 -1.89 -5.02
N TYR A 9 -5.57 -0.72 -4.57
CA TYR A 9 -4.97 -0.58 -3.24
C TYR A 9 -5.98 -0.95 -2.15
N ARG A 10 -7.24 -0.53 -2.29
CA ARG A 10 -8.29 -0.84 -1.32
C ARG A 10 -8.53 -2.34 -1.18
N VAL A 11 -8.54 -3.09 -2.28
CA VAL A 11 -8.67 -4.55 -2.22
C VAL A 11 -7.45 -5.17 -1.53
N MET A 12 -6.25 -4.67 -1.84
CA MET A 12 -5.04 -5.14 -1.17
C MET A 12 -5.11 -4.88 0.33
N GLU A 13 -5.58 -3.71 0.76
CA GLU A 13 -5.75 -3.40 2.19
C GLU A 13 -6.69 -4.39 2.88
N VAL A 14 -7.82 -4.68 2.25
CA VAL A 14 -8.79 -5.65 2.79
C VAL A 14 -8.11 -7.01 2.96
N ARG A 15 -7.37 -7.44 1.95
CA ARG A 15 -6.68 -8.74 2.00
C ARG A 15 -5.57 -8.76 3.05
N TRP A 16 -4.74 -7.74 3.13
CA TRP A 16 -3.69 -7.67 4.14
C TRP A 16 -4.27 -7.69 5.56
N ASP A 17 -5.36 -6.95 5.79
CA ASP A 17 -5.99 -6.85 7.09
C ASP A 17 -6.69 -8.15 7.52
N SER A 18 -7.26 -8.87 6.57
CA SER A 18 -8.07 -10.06 6.87
C SER A 18 -7.24 -11.33 7.12
N GLY A 19 -6.01 -11.36 6.61
CA GLY A 19 -5.25 -12.60 6.58
C GLY A 19 -5.73 -13.55 5.48
N PRO A 20 -5.35 -14.84 5.53
CA PRO A 20 -5.70 -15.80 4.47
C PRO A 20 -7.20 -15.93 4.25
N VAL A 21 -7.64 -15.69 3.01
CA VAL A 21 -9.06 -15.76 2.63
C VAL A 21 -9.22 -16.33 1.23
N SER A 22 -10.38 -16.91 0.98
CA SER A 22 -10.79 -17.29 -0.36
C SER A 22 -11.33 -16.07 -1.11
N SER A 23 -11.46 -16.18 -2.42
CA SER A 23 -12.03 -15.09 -3.23
C SER A 23 -13.48 -14.80 -2.82
N THR A 24 -14.25 -15.82 -2.44
CA THR A 24 -15.62 -15.64 -1.96
C THR A 24 -15.65 -14.85 -0.66
N GLN A 25 -14.76 -15.16 0.27
CA GLN A 25 -14.64 -14.41 1.53
C GLN A 25 -14.18 -12.97 1.26
N LEU A 26 -13.25 -12.79 0.33
CA LEU A 26 -12.77 -11.45 -0.05
C LEU A 26 -13.89 -10.60 -0.63
N VAL A 27 -14.75 -11.20 -1.48
CA VAL A 27 -15.93 -10.52 -2.02
C VAL A 27 -16.84 -10.03 -0.88
N SER A 28 -17.10 -10.89 0.12
CA SER A 28 -17.92 -10.52 1.28
C SER A 28 -17.29 -9.36 2.06
N LEU A 29 -16.00 -9.43 2.29
CA LEU A 29 -15.27 -8.37 3.03
C LEU A 29 -15.26 -7.05 2.26
N CYS A 30 -15.07 -7.09 0.94
CA CYS A 30 -15.13 -5.88 0.12
C CYS A 30 -16.55 -5.32 0.08
N GLY A 31 -17.57 -6.17 0.12
CA GLY A 31 -18.95 -5.74 0.25
C GLY A 31 -19.19 -4.97 1.54
N GLU A 32 -18.70 -5.50 2.66
CA GLU A 32 -18.87 -4.90 3.98
C GLU A 32 -18.07 -3.61 4.14
N ARG A 33 -16.82 -3.61 3.69
CA ARG A 33 -15.88 -2.49 3.95
C ARG A 33 -15.91 -1.41 2.89
N LEU A 34 -16.18 -1.77 1.63
CA LEU A 34 -16.09 -0.84 0.50
C LEU A 34 -17.44 -0.61 -0.20
N ASP A 35 -18.46 -1.34 0.20
CA ASP A 35 -19.77 -1.32 -0.45
C ASP A 35 -19.67 -1.71 -1.93
N TRP A 36 -18.79 -2.65 -2.23
CA TRP A 36 -18.58 -3.13 -3.60
C TRP A 36 -19.39 -4.39 -3.86
N ASN A 37 -19.94 -4.50 -5.06
CA ASN A 37 -20.60 -5.73 -5.48
C ASN A 37 -19.54 -6.77 -5.93
N LYS A 38 -20.00 -8.00 -6.09
CA LYS A 38 -19.18 -9.14 -6.49
C LYS A 38 -18.43 -8.88 -7.81
N SER A 39 -19.13 -8.34 -8.79
CA SER A 39 -18.59 -8.08 -10.13
C SER A 39 -17.42 -7.11 -10.07
N THR A 40 -17.57 -6.02 -9.32
CA THR A 40 -16.52 -5.01 -9.15
C THR A 40 -15.29 -5.63 -8.49
N THR A 41 -15.51 -6.39 -7.43
CA THR A 41 -14.41 -7.03 -6.69
C THR A 41 -13.62 -7.99 -7.59
N TYR A 42 -14.30 -8.83 -8.35
CA TYR A 42 -13.61 -9.77 -9.26
C TYR A 42 -12.89 -9.06 -10.40
N THR A 43 -13.44 -7.95 -10.90
CA THR A 43 -12.77 -7.16 -11.93
C THR A 43 -11.45 -6.60 -11.41
N VAL A 44 -11.46 -6.03 -10.20
CA VAL A 44 -10.24 -5.48 -9.59
C VAL A 44 -9.26 -6.59 -9.24
N LEU A 45 -9.74 -7.71 -8.72
CA LEU A 45 -8.90 -8.86 -8.40
C LEU A 45 -8.17 -9.38 -9.64
N ARG A 46 -8.84 -9.42 -10.79
CA ARG A 46 -8.25 -9.83 -12.06
C ARG A 46 -7.13 -8.87 -12.47
N ARG A 47 -7.34 -7.58 -12.28
CA ARG A 47 -6.32 -6.56 -12.59
C ARG A 47 -5.08 -6.75 -11.70
N LEU A 48 -5.29 -7.01 -10.41
CA LEU A 48 -4.20 -7.28 -9.48
C LEU A 48 -3.41 -8.53 -9.87
N LYS A 49 -4.11 -9.57 -10.27
CA LYS A 49 -3.49 -10.79 -10.76
C LYS A 49 -2.65 -10.53 -12.01
N ASN A 50 -3.20 -9.77 -12.96
CA ASN A 50 -2.50 -9.45 -14.21
C ASN A 50 -1.27 -8.59 -13.97
N LYS A 51 -1.26 -7.77 -12.93
CA LYS A 51 -0.10 -6.97 -12.53
C LYS A 51 0.92 -7.75 -11.71
N GLY A 52 0.64 -9.01 -11.39
CA GLY A 52 1.54 -9.84 -10.61
C GLY A 52 1.56 -9.51 -9.13
N LEU A 53 0.53 -8.86 -8.61
CA LEU A 53 0.46 -8.41 -7.21
C LEU A 53 -0.25 -9.39 -6.30
N VAL A 54 -1.08 -10.28 -6.86
CA VAL A 54 -1.74 -11.37 -6.14
C VAL A 54 -1.65 -12.65 -6.95
N ARG A 55 -1.69 -13.76 -6.25
CA ARG A 55 -1.90 -15.08 -6.83
C ARG A 55 -3.30 -15.54 -6.43
N HIS A 56 -4.05 -16.06 -7.37
CA HIS A 56 -5.39 -16.58 -7.13
C HIS A 56 -5.42 -18.03 -7.61
N GLN A 57 -5.19 -18.96 -6.71
CA GLN A 57 -5.15 -20.40 -6.99
C GLN A 57 -6.00 -21.15 -5.99
N ASN A 58 -6.74 -22.13 -6.48
CA ASN A 58 -7.60 -22.98 -5.64
C ASN A 58 -8.51 -22.15 -4.75
N THR A 59 -9.11 -21.11 -5.31
CA THR A 59 -9.97 -20.12 -4.65
C THR A 59 -9.29 -19.26 -3.60
N VAL A 60 -8.01 -19.48 -3.32
CA VAL A 60 -7.25 -18.70 -2.32
C VAL A 60 -6.58 -17.49 -2.97
N VAL A 61 -6.75 -16.33 -2.36
CA VAL A 61 -6.12 -15.08 -2.81
C VAL A 61 -4.91 -14.80 -1.93
N THR A 62 -3.72 -14.82 -2.52
CA THR A 62 -2.46 -14.61 -1.81
C THR A 62 -1.77 -13.37 -2.34
N PRO A 63 -1.46 -12.36 -1.49
CA PRO A 63 -0.70 -11.20 -1.95
C PRO A 63 0.74 -11.63 -2.23
N LEU A 64 1.30 -11.12 -3.32
CA LEU A 64 2.69 -11.38 -3.71
C LEU A 64 3.61 -10.23 -3.30
N VAL A 65 3.03 -9.16 -2.76
CA VAL A 65 3.75 -8.00 -2.24
C VAL A 65 3.21 -7.66 -0.87
N THR A 66 4.05 -7.08 -0.03
CA THR A 66 3.64 -6.60 1.29
C THR A 66 3.13 -5.17 1.19
N ARG A 67 2.38 -4.74 2.22
CA ARG A 67 1.95 -3.35 2.33
C ARG A 67 3.15 -2.40 2.30
N GLU A 68 4.20 -2.74 3.02
CA GLU A 68 5.42 -1.92 3.09
C GLU A 68 6.09 -1.78 1.73
N GLU A 69 6.16 -2.86 0.95
CA GLU A 69 6.72 -2.81 -0.40
C GLU A 69 5.94 -1.87 -1.31
N VAL A 70 4.61 -1.89 -1.22
CA VAL A 70 3.75 -1.02 -2.01
C VAL A 70 3.93 0.44 -1.58
N ILE A 71 3.93 0.71 -0.29
CA ILE A 71 4.12 2.06 0.24
C ILE A 71 5.48 2.61 -0.18
N ARG A 72 6.54 1.80 -0.09
CA ARG A 72 7.87 2.20 -0.52
C ARG A 72 7.91 2.55 -2.00
N ALA A 73 7.31 1.71 -2.84
CA ALA A 73 7.29 1.96 -4.29
C ALA A 73 6.56 3.25 -4.64
N GLN A 74 5.43 3.52 -3.98
CA GLN A 74 4.68 4.75 -4.17
C GLN A 74 5.45 5.97 -3.67
N GLY A 75 6.11 5.83 -2.51
CA GLY A 75 6.95 6.87 -1.95
C GLY A 75 8.13 7.23 -2.84
N GLU A 76 8.80 6.23 -3.41
CA GLU A 76 9.92 6.45 -4.33
C GLU A 76 9.50 7.26 -5.56
N GLU A 77 8.31 7.01 -6.08
CA GLU A 77 7.81 7.77 -7.22
C GLU A 77 7.59 9.24 -6.85
N LEU A 78 7.03 9.51 -5.67
CA LEU A 78 6.82 10.87 -5.18
C LEU A 78 8.16 11.59 -4.94
N VAL A 79 9.11 10.90 -4.36
CA VAL A 79 10.46 11.44 -4.13
C VAL A 79 11.12 11.81 -5.45
N ARG A 80 11.02 10.93 -6.44
CA ARG A 80 11.56 11.17 -7.78
C ARG A 80 10.95 12.42 -8.42
N ARG A 81 9.63 12.56 -8.33
CA ARG A 81 8.92 13.72 -8.88
C ARG A 81 9.33 15.03 -8.22
N ALA A 82 9.60 14.98 -6.93
CA ALA A 82 10.00 16.16 -6.17
C ALA A 82 11.46 16.58 -6.44
N GLY A 83 12.27 15.71 -7.01
CA GLY A 83 13.68 15.98 -7.27
C GLY A 83 14.63 15.45 -6.20
N GLY A 84 14.16 14.53 -5.35
CA GLY A 84 14.95 13.89 -4.32
C GLY A 84 14.30 13.93 -2.95
N LEU A 85 14.84 13.16 -2.02
CA LEU A 85 14.25 13.01 -0.70
C LEU A 85 14.21 14.33 0.10
N PRO A 86 15.27 15.15 0.16
CA PRO A 86 15.20 16.42 0.90
C PRO A 86 14.14 17.37 0.35
N LEU A 87 14.01 17.45 -0.99
CA LEU A 87 13.02 18.31 -1.62
C LEU A 87 11.60 17.78 -1.37
N PHE A 88 11.44 16.47 -1.42
CA PHE A 88 10.15 15.85 -1.08
C PHE A 88 9.76 16.16 0.37
N MET A 89 10.69 15.98 1.31
CA MET A 89 10.41 16.22 2.74
C MET A 89 10.11 17.69 3.01
N THR A 90 10.80 18.60 2.34
CA THR A 90 10.54 20.03 2.47
C THR A 90 9.11 20.36 2.06
N ALA A 91 8.69 19.84 0.91
CA ALA A 91 7.32 20.05 0.42
C ALA A 91 6.28 19.36 1.31
N PHE A 92 6.56 18.12 1.70
CA PHE A 92 5.64 17.32 2.50
C PHE A 92 5.39 17.91 3.89
N LEU A 93 6.45 18.45 4.52
CA LEU A 93 6.34 19.02 5.86
C LEU A 93 5.86 20.48 5.87
N SER A 94 5.83 21.14 4.70
CA SER A 94 5.35 22.51 4.62
C SER A 94 3.86 22.57 5.02
N GLY A 95 3.51 23.54 5.86
CA GLY A 95 2.13 23.65 6.35
C GLY A 95 1.72 22.59 7.38
N ARG A 96 2.61 21.69 7.73
CA ARG A 96 2.38 20.64 8.71
C ARG A 96 3.19 20.91 9.97
N LYS A 97 2.59 20.72 11.13
CA LYS A 97 3.27 20.87 12.40
C LYS A 97 3.45 19.49 13.03
N LEU A 98 4.71 19.13 13.27
CA LEU A 98 5.02 17.84 13.89
C LEU A 98 4.80 17.92 15.40
N THR A 99 4.28 16.83 15.97
CA THR A 99 4.27 16.67 17.43
C THR A 99 5.69 16.38 17.91
N ALA A 100 5.95 16.61 19.20
CA ALA A 100 7.24 16.27 19.78
C ALA A 100 7.57 14.79 19.63
N GLN A 101 6.56 13.92 19.78
CA GLN A 101 6.73 12.48 19.63
C GLN A 101 7.08 12.10 18.19
N GLU A 102 6.35 12.65 17.21
CA GLU A 102 6.63 12.39 15.79
C GLU A 102 8.05 12.83 15.44
N ALA A 103 8.47 14.01 15.89
CA ALA A 103 9.80 14.51 15.61
C ALA A 103 10.88 13.60 16.19
N GLU A 104 10.69 13.12 17.42
CA GLU A 104 11.66 12.24 18.07
C GLU A 104 11.76 10.89 17.34
N GLU A 105 10.64 10.29 16.98
CA GLU A 105 10.61 9.03 16.24
C GLU A 105 11.28 9.16 14.87
N LEU A 106 11.05 10.29 14.18
CA LEU A 106 11.70 10.54 12.89
C LEU A 106 13.22 10.73 13.03
N LYS A 107 13.67 11.42 14.07
CA LYS A 107 15.10 11.59 14.34
C LYS A 107 15.77 10.24 14.58
N GLU A 108 15.15 9.39 15.38
CA GLU A 108 15.66 8.04 15.66
C GLU A 108 15.76 7.22 14.39
N LEU A 109 14.72 7.29 13.54
CA LEU A 109 14.70 6.57 12.27
C LEU A 109 15.83 7.05 11.35
N ILE A 110 16.04 8.34 11.25
CA ILE A 110 17.10 8.92 10.41
C ILE A 110 18.46 8.45 10.91
N ASP A 111 18.71 8.51 12.23
CA ASP A 111 19.97 8.08 12.82
C ASP A 111 20.23 6.59 12.57
N GLU A 112 19.19 5.77 12.69
CA GLU A 112 19.27 4.34 12.40
C GLU A 112 19.69 4.08 10.94
N LYS A 113 19.08 4.81 10.00
CA LYS A 113 19.40 4.64 8.58
C LYS A 113 20.79 5.13 8.23
N MET A 114 21.29 6.17 8.90
CA MET A 114 22.65 6.62 8.74
C MET A 114 23.65 5.60 9.28
N GLY A 115 23.31 4.97 10.38
CA GLY A 115 24.15 3.93 10.97
C GLY A 115 24.29 2.67 10.12
N GLU A 116 23.34 2.41 9.24
CA GLU A 116 23.36 1.28 8.30
C GLU A 116 24.24 1.53 7.08
N GLY A 117 24.51 2.79 6.81
CA GLY A 117 25.29 3.22 5.67
C GLY A 117 26.76 3.03 5.85
#